data_4df820342e078ad38f01c9fc120c2203
#
_entry.id   4df820342e078ad38f01c9fc120c2203
#
_cell.length_a   1.000
_cell.length_b   1.000
_cell.length_c   1.000
_cell.angle_alpha   90.00
_cell.angle_beta   90.00
_cell.angle_gamma   90.00
#
_symmetry.space_group_name_H-M   'P 1'
#
loop_
_entity.id
_entity.type
_entity.pdbx_description
1 polymer ?
#
loop_
_entity_poly.entity_id
_entity_poly.type
_entity_poly.pdbx_seq_one_letter_code
_entity_poly.pdbx_strand_id
1 'polypeptide(L)'
;MFVKGVSMMKKNISKLILLVMSLVLVVGCTATKNSNENNNDKADALSKIKANGKLVVGTAPGYPPFEFTVNKSGKSQVVGADIDLAKKIADEIGVELEIKAMDFDALIMALQSSKVDMVITSMTPTEERKKSVDFSDVYFEGTNSIIVNSNFSKDISKEDDLKNIVLGVQRGSVQEIYAKEVLKAPKIKSLTAIPDLIADMKNGNIDGIIASTVVAKINANQYDGLKLIDVNLSQANKEEAAIAIKKGDNKSLLDIVNKTIKSLKDSGQYEEILNKNIDLASKQ
;
A
#
# COMPACT_ATOMS: atom_id res chain seq x y z
N MET A 1 -44.65 -0.34 -69.78
CA MET A 1 -44.86 1.09 -70.10
C MET A 1 -45.31 1.81 -68.84
N PHE A 2 -44.39 2.08 -67.92
CA PHE A 2 -44.63 2.91 -66.70
C PHE A 2 -43.26 3.09 -65.96
N VAL A 3 -42.43 3.99 -66.46
CA VAL A 3 -41.32 4.57 -65.69
C VAL A 3 -40.98 5.94 -66.31
N LYS A 4 -41.74 6.96 -65.96
CA LYS A 4 -41.35 8.37 -66.25
C LYS A 4 -42.21 9.35 -65.41
N GLY A 5 -42.21 9.26 -64.09
CA GLY A 5 -43.01 10.16 -63.27
C GLY A 5 -42.39 10.56 -61.92
N VAL A 6 -41.24 10.00 -61.52
CA VAL A 6 -40.72 10.20 -60.16
C VAL A 6 -39.50 11.14 -60.09
N SER A 7 -38.94 11.56 -61.26
CA SER A 7 -37.72 12.36 -61.29
C SER A 7 -37.90 13.87 -61.14
N MET A 8 -39.12 14.40 -61.29
CA MET A 8 -39.32 15.86 -61.25
C MET A 8 -39.72 16.44 -59.89
N MET A 9 -40.16 15.62 -58.96
CA MET A 9 -40.57 16.11 -57.61
C MET A 9 -39.42 16.28 -56.62
N LYS A 10 -38.25 15.65 -56.84
CA LYS A 10 -37.09 15.75 -55.92
C LYS A 10 -36.27 17.03 -56.12
N LYS A 11 -36.39 17.74 -57.21
CA LYS A 11 -35.56 18.93 -57.52
C LYS A 11 -36.09 20.24 -56.94
N ASN A 12 -37.35 20.30 -56.52
CA ASN A 12 -37.94 21.53 -55.98
C ASN A 12 -37.97 21.56 -54.43
N ILE A 13 -37.84 20.41 -53.78
CA ILE A 13 -37.77 20.33 -52.29
C ILE A 13 -36.38 20.74 -51.79
N SER A 14 -35.34 20.49 -52.57
CA SER A 14 -33.94 20.87 -52.19
C SER A 14 -33.71 22.38 -52.20
N LYS A 15 -34.46 23.14 -53.01
CA LYS A 15 -34.30 24.62 -53.05
C LYS A 15 -35.12 25.35 -51.98
N LEU A 16 -36.12 24.73 -51.38
CA LEU A 16 -36.93 25.34 -50.35
C LEU A 16 -36.29 25.17 -48.93
N ILE A 17 -35.45 24.14 -48.74
CA ILE A 17 -34.73 23.92 -47.48
C ILE A 17 -33.51 24.86 -47.34
N LEU A 18 -32.92 25.34 -48.42
CA LEU A 18 -31.79 26.28 -48.38
C LEU A 18 -32.21 27.74 -48.10
N LEU A 19 -33.49 28.11 -48.23
CA LEU A 19 -33.95 29.48 -48.02
C LEU A 19 -34.43 29.74 -46.57
N VAL A 20 -34.67 28.71 -45.79
CA VAL A 20 -35.07 28.82 -44.37
C VAL A 20 -33.90 28.80 -43.40
N MET A 21 -32.71 28.45 -43.87
CA MET A 21 -31.50 28.35 -43.04
C MET A 21 -30.63 29.62 -42.96
N SER A 22 -31.05 30.71 -43.64
CA SER A 22 -30.28 31.97 -43.72
C SER A 22 -30.88 33.12 -42.91
N LEU A 23 -31.90 32.89 -42.05
CA LEU A 23 -32.56 33.97 -41.30
C LEU A 23 -32.53 33.85 -39.77
N VAL A 24 -31.55 33.09 -39.20
CA VAL A 24 -31.40 32.92 -37.72
C VAL A 24 -29.97 33.27 -37.27
N LEU A 25 -29.36 34.27 -37.87
CA LEU A 25 -28.01 34.70 -37.42
C LEU A 25 -27.91 36.23 -37.27
N VAL A 26 -28.78 36.86 -36.51
CA VAL A 26 -28.48 38.18 -35.91
C VAL A 26 -29.43 38.44 -34.73
N VAL A 27 -29.16 37.90 -33.55
CA VAL A 27 -29.56 38.54 -32.29
C VAL A 27 -28.59 38.02 -31.22
N GLY A 28 -27.82 38.91 -30.59
CA GLY A 28 -27.31 38.68 -29.27
C GLY A 28 -25.80 38.54 -29.09
N CYS A 29 -25.05 39.57 -29.34
CA CYS A 29 -23.76 39.80 -28.69
C CYS A 29 -23.94 40.84 -27.60
N THR A 30 -24.24 40.43 -26.39
CA THR A 30 -23.77 41.06 -25.14
C THR A 30 -23.76 39.97 -24.08
N ALA A 31 -22.71 39.19 -24.06
CA ALA A 31 -22.39 38.33 -22.94
C ALA A 31 -21.06 38.77 -22.36
N THR A 32 -21.16 39.33 -21.19
CA THR A 32 -20.14 39.53 -20.18
C THR A 32 -19.12 38.42 -20.24
N LYS A 33 -17.82 38.76 -20.38
CA LYS A 33 -16.70 37.88 -20.12
C LYS A 33 -16.74 37.44 -18.66
N ASN A 34 -17.44 36.37 -18.37
CA ASN A 34 -17.07 35.52 -17.26
C ASN A 34 -16.03 34.54 -17.79
N SER A 35 -14.79 34.80 -17.45
CA SER A 35 -13.70 33.85 -17.51
C SER A 35 -14.01 32.70 -16.57
N ASN A 36 -14.84 31.74 -16.99
CA ASN A 36 -14.80 30.42 -16.43
C ASN A 36 -13.52 29.78 -17.00
N GLU A 37 -12.47 29.84 -16.20
CA GLU A 37 -11.39 28.87 -16.28
C GLU A 37 -12.04 27.49 -16.37
N ASN A 38 -11.84 26.81 -17.48
CA ASN A 38 -12.07 25.37 -17.59
C ASN A 38 -11.08 24.69 -16.65
N ASN A 39 -11.37 24.68 -15.37
CA ASN A 39 -10.87 23.68 -14.46
C ASN A 39 -11.46 22.36 -14.97
N ASN A 40 -10.69 21.64 -15.76
CA ASN A 40 -10.80 20.21 -15.91
C ASN A 40 -10.37 19.62 -14.56
N ASP A 41 -11.20 19.86 -13.52
CA ASP A 41 -11.06 19.24 -12.21
C ASP A 41 -11.28 17.73 -12.40
N LYS A 42 -10.22 17.03 -12.77
CA LYS A 42 -10.15 15.60 -12.47
C LYS A 42 -10.28 15.53 -10.95
N ALA A 43 -11.45 15.07 -10.48
CA ALA A 43 -11.71 14.90 -9.07
C ALA A 43 -10.47 14.25 -8.42
N ASP A 44 -9.91 14.91 -7.40
CA ASP A 44 -8.74 14.41 -6.68
C ASP A 44 -9.06 13.08 -5.98
N ALA A 45 -8.04 12.39 -5.47
CA ALA A 45 -8.21 11.08 -4.85
C ALA A 45 -9.18 11.14 -3.66
N LEU A 46 -9.10 12.18 -2.82
CA LEU A 46 -9.97 12.37 -1.65
C LEU A 46 -11.44 12.53 -2.07
N SER A 47 -11.71 13.34 -3.09
CA SER A 47 -13.08 13.53 -3.61
C SER A 47 -13.68 12.24 -4.15
N LYS A 48 -12.87 11.40 -4.81
CA LYS A 48 -13.30 10.07 -5.28
C LYS A 48 -13.62 9.12 -4.13
N ILE A 49 -12.75 9.06 -3.11
CA ILE A 49 -12.97 8.25 -1.91
C ILE A 49 -14.27 8.65 -1.22
N LYS A 50 -14.50 9.96 -1.03
CA LYS A 50 -15.73 10.49 -0.42
C LYS A 50 -16.97 10.17 -1.26
N ALA A 51 -16.90 10.33 -2.58
CA ALA A 51 -18.02 10.00 -3.47
C ALA A 51 -18.36 8.50 -3.47
N ASN A 52 -17.36 7.63 -3.33
CA ASN A 52 -17.54 6.19 -3.23
C ASN A 52 -18.03 5.74 -1.83
N GLY A 53 -17.96 6.62 -0.80
CA GLY A 53 -18.36 6.33 0.56
C GLY A 53 -17.44 5.33 1.28
N LYS A 54 -16.29 4.96 0.71
CA LYS A 54 -15.37 4.00 1.29
C LYS A 54 -13.91 4.27 0.91
N LEU A 55 -13.02 3.95 1.85
CA LEU A 55 -11.58 3.92 1.68
C LEU A 55 -11.12 2.46 1.52
N VAL A 56 -10.54 2.13 0.37
CA VAL A 56 -10.04 0.78 0.07
C VAL A 56 -8.54 0.72 0.36
N VAL A 57 -8.13 -0.05 1.37
CA VAL A 57 -6.74 -0.16 1.82
C VAL A 57 -6.15 -1.52 1.49
N GLY A 58 -5.03 -1.53 0.77
CA GLY A 58 -4.22 -2.72 0.52
C GLY A 58 -3.25 -2.99 1.66
N THR A 59 -3.12 -4.26 2.07
CA THR A 59 -2.21 -4.70 3.13
C THR A 59 -1.75 -6.14 2.89
N ALA A 60 -0.62 -6.55 3.50
CA ALA A 60 -0.03 -7.89 3.35
C ALA A 60 0.00 -8.64 4.70
N PRO A 61 -1.09 -9.32 5.12
CA PRO A 61 -1.17 -9.97 6.42
C PRO A 61 -0.10 -11.05 6.62
N GLY A 62 0.38 -11.16 7.86
CA GLY A 62 1.47 -12.07 8.26
C GLY A 62 2.67 -11.33 8.82
N TYR A 63 2.51 -10.03 9.15
CA TYR A 63 3.57 -9.16 9.67
C TYR A 63 3.14 -8.51 11.01
N PRO A 64 2.88 -9.33 12.08
CA PRO A 64 2.48 -8.82 13.38
C PRO A 64 3.57 -7.91 13.99
N PRO A 65 3.23 -6.83 14.67
CA PRO A 65 1.90 -6.39 15.11
C PRO A 65 1.18 -5.48 14.11
N PHE A 66 1.74 -5.24 12.93
CA PHE A 66 1.24 -4.25 11.97
C PHE A 66 -0.01 -4.74 11.24
N GLU A 67 0.07 -5.92 10.60
CA GLU A 67 -1.05 -6.57 9.91
C GLU A 67 -0.93 -8.09 10.01
N PHE A 68 -1.92 -8.72 10.61
CA PHE A 68 -1.96 -10.17 10.77
C PHE A 68 -3.39 -10.69 10.83
N THR A 69 -3.54 -12.00 10.70
CA THR A 69 -4.85 -12.64 10.68
C THR A 69 -5.15 -13.26 12.03
N VAL A 70 -6.35 -13.00 12.54
CA VAL A 70 -6.89 -13.68 13.73
C VAL A 70 -8.18 -14.43 13.38
N ASN A 71 -8.44 -15.55 14.08
CA ASN A 71 -9.71 -16.24 14.00
C ASN A 71 -10.63 -15.77 15.13
N LYS A 72 -11.68 -15.03 14.77
CA LYS A 72 -12.70 -14.57 15.73
C LYS A 72 -14.04 -15.23 15.41
N SER A 73 -14.54 -16.05 16.32
CA SER A 73 -15.83 -16.76 16.16
C SER A 73 -15.93 -17.53 14.83
N GLY A 74 -14.85 -18.22 14.41
CA GLY A 74 -14.82 -19.01 13.18
C GLY A 74 -14.65 -18.20 11.88
N LYS A 75 -14.44 -16.88 11.99
CA LYS A 75 -14.17 -16.01 10.83
C LYS A 75 -12.74 -15.49 10.90
N SER A 76 -12.04 -15.58 9.78
CA SER A 76 -10.72 -14.97 9.60
C SER A 76 -10.88 -13.45 9.44
N GLN A 77 -10.14 -12.69 10.23
CA GLN A 77 -10.14 -11.24 10.20
C GLN A 77 -8.70 -10.70 10.18
N VAL A 78 -8.43 -9.74 9.32
CA VAL A 78 -7.17 -9.00 9.33
C VAL A 78 -7.25 -7.91 10.39
N VAL A 79 -6.26 -7.87 11.26
CA VAL A 79 -6.12 -6.91 12.36
C VAL A 79 -4.68 -6.43 12.47
N GLY A 80 -4.40 -5.45 13.31
CA GLY A 80 -3.06 -4.95 13.54
C GLY A 80 -3.01 -3.43 13.63
N ALA A 81 -1.83 -2.90 13.95
CA ALA A 81 -1.61 -1.47 14.13
C ALA A 81 -1.89 -0.68 12.83
N ASP A 82 -1.55 -1.26 11.67
CA ASP A 82 -1.80 -0.67 10.36
C ASP A 82 -3.30 -0.66 10.01
N ILE A 83 -4.04 -1.66 10.47
CA ILE A 83 -5.50 -1.72 10.30
C ILE A 83 -6.19 -0.69 11.21
N ASP A 84 -5.73 -0.56 12.46
CA ASP A 84 -6.23 0.47 13.38
C ASP A 84 -5.90 1.88 12.87
N LEU A 85 -4.70 2.10 12.29
CA LEU A 85 -4.33 3.36 11.63
C LEU A 85 -5.22 3.64 10.40
N ALA A 86 -5.45 2.64 9.54
CA ALA A 86 -6.34 2.75 8.39
C ALA A 86 -7.75 3.15 8.82
N LYS A 87 -8.25 2.57 9.93
CA LYS A 87 -9.56 2.94 10.48
C LYS A 87 -9.60 4.39 10.93
N LYS A 88 -8.58 4.88 11.63
CA LYS A 88 -8.49 6.30 12.06
C LYS A 88 -8.52 7.25 10.86
N ILE A 89 -7.85 6.89 9.76
CA ILE A 89 -7.85 7.69 8.53
C ILE A 89 -9.24 7.66 7.87
N ALA A 90 -9.89 6.49 7.78
CA ALA A 90 -11.23 6.38 7.22
C ALA A 90 -12.26 7.19 8.04
N ASP A 91 -12.18 7.13 9.38
CA ASP A 91 -13.01 7.91 10.30
C ASP A 91 -12.81 9.43 10.12
N GLU A 92 -11.55 9.91 9.94
CA GLU A 92 -11.25 11.33 9.69
C GLU A 92 -11.76 11.80 8.30
N ILE A 93 -11.75 10.93 7.29
CA ILE A 93 -12.33 11.21 5.97
C ILE A 93 -13.85 11.19 6.01
N GLY A 94 -14.45 10.40 6.93
CA GLY A 94 -15.89 10.20 7.07
C GLY A 94 -16.47 9.15 6.13
N VAL A 95 -15.73 8.03 5.91
CA VAL A 95 -16.11 6.93 5.01
C VAL A 95 -15.89 5.56 5.67
N GLU A 96 -16.48 4.51 5.09
CA GLU A 96 -16.23 3.14 5.51
C GLU A 96 -14.83 2.66 5.12
N LEU A 97 -14.24 1.75 5.91
CA LEU A 97 -12.98 1.08 5.61
C LEU A 97 -13.20 -0.26 4.95
N GLU A 98 -12.59 -0.49 3.79
CA GLU A 98 -12.51 -1.79 3.13
C GLU A 98 -11.03 -2.26 3.09
N ILE A 99 -10.71 -3.43 3.67
CA ILE A 99 -9.37 -4.01 3.62
C ILE A 99 -9.26 -5.03 2.49
N LYS A 100 -8.22 -4.89 1.66
CA LYS A 100 -7.83 -5.86 0.63
C LYS A 100 -6.48 -6.47 0.96
N ALA A 101 -6.53 -7.74 1.41
CA ALA A 101 -5.33 -8.53 1.66
C ALA A 101 -4.76 -9.08 0.35
N MET A 102 -3.43 -8.97 0.20
CA MET A 102 -2.68 -9.51 -0.94
C MET A 102 -1.20 -9.65 -0.59
N ASP A 103 -0.41 -10.29 -1.46
CA ASP A 103 1.03 -10.40 -1.28
C ASP A 103 1.72 -9.03 -1.31
N PHE A 104 2.78 -8.85 -0.52
CA PHE A 104 3.47 -7.57 -0.36
C PHE A 104 3.98 -6.99 -1.70
N ASP A 105 4.57 -7.83 -2.54
CA ASP A 105 5.12 -7.44 -3.84
C ASP A 105 4.06 -7.03 -4.88
N ALA A 106 2.77 -7.37 -4.65
CA ALA A 106 1.66 -6.98 -5.51
C ALA A 106 1.04 -5.60 -5.16
N LEU A 107 1.31 -5.06 -3.97
CA LEU A 107 0.60 -3.89 -3.41
C LEU A 107 0.80 -2.62 -4.23
N ILE A 108 2.04 -2.29 -4.64
CA ILE A 108 2.31 -1.08 -5.43
C ILE A 108 1.59 -1.14 -6.78
N MET A 109 1.57 -2.30 -7.43
CA MET A 109 0.84 -2.48 -8.69
C MET A 109 -0.68 -2.35 -8.49
N ALA A 110 -1.22 -2.87 -7.40
CA ALA A 110 -2.63 -2.72 -7.05
C ALA A 110 -3.00 -1.24 -6.84
N LEU A 111 -2.14 -0.47 -6.18
CA LEU A 111 -2.30 0.96 -5.98
C LEU A 111 -2.23 1.74 -7.31
N GLN A 112 -1.24 1.47 -8.17
CA GLN A 112 -1.11 2.10 -9.47
C GLN A 112 -2.32 1.85 -10.38
N SER A 113 -2.87 0.62 -10.34
CA SER A 113 -4.07 0.23 -11.09
C SER A 113 -5.38 0.66 -10.44
N SER A 114 -5.33 1.42 -9.33
CA SER A 114 -6.51 1.89 -8.58
C SER A 114 -7.43 0.76 -8.08
N LYS A 115 -6.88 -0.42 -7.82
CA LYS A 115 -7.58 -1.51 -7.12
C LYS A 115 -7.71 -1.24 -5.63
N VAL A 116 -6.82 -0.41 -5.09
CA VAL A 116 -6.83 0.13 -3.73
C VAL A 116 -6.56 1.63 -3.81
N ASP A 117 -7.01 2.40 -2.81
CA ASP A 117 -6.84 3.84 -2.73
C ASP A 117 -5.52 4.19 -2.02
N MET A 118 -5.10 3.37 -1.05
CA MET A 118 -3.81 3.47 -0.36
C MET A 118 -3.30 2.10 0.06
N VAL A 119 -2.03 2.04 0.42
CA VAL A 119 -1.37 0.85 0.97
C VAL A 119 -0.82 1.20 2.35
N ILE A 120 -1.22 0.42 3.37
CA ILE A 120 -0.72 0.51 4.74
C ILE A 120 -0.28 -0.91 5.13
N THR A 121 1.03 -1.13 5.29
CA THR A 121 1.63 -2.46 5.44
C THR A 121 3.10 -2.40 5.88
N SER A 122 3.42 -1.54 6.84
CA SER A 122 4.80 -1.31 7.30
C SER A 122 5.81 -1.11 6.15
N MET A 123 5.40 -0.39 5.08
CA MET A 123 6.18 -0.24 3.87
C MET A 123 7.19 0.90 3.98
N THR A 124 8.48 0.59 3.78
CA THR A 124 9.55 1.59 3.75
C THR A 124 9.47 2.48 2.50
N PRO A 125 9.51 3.83 2.64
CA PRO A 125 9.43 4.78 1.53
C PRO A 125 10.78 4.95 0.82
N THR A 126 11.23 3.89 0.11
CA THR A 126 12.51 3.94 -0.63
C THR A 126 12.43 4.90 -1.83
N GLU A 127 13.60 5.45 -2.26
CA GLU A 127 13.66 6.32 -3.43
C GLU A 127 13.15 5.63 -4.71
N GLU A 128 13.34 4.30 -4.84
CA GLU A 128 12.82 3.55 -5.97
C GLU A 128 11.28 3.51 -5.94
N ARG A 129 10.68 3.23 -4.79
CA ARG A 129 9.21 3.22 -4.63
C ARG A 129 8.61 4.61 -4.85
N LYS A 130 9.29 5.68 -4.41
CA LYS A 130 8.87 7.08 -4.62
C LYS A 130 8.80 7.48 -6.10
N LYS A 131 9.48 6.78 -7.00
CA LYS A 131 9.30 7.00 -8.45
C LYS A 131 7.90 6.60 -8.93
N SER A 132 7.28 5.61 -8.27
CA SER A 132 6.04 4.96 -8.67
C SER A 132 4.81 5.37 -7.87
N VAL A 133 4.99 5.76 -6.61
CA VAL A 133 3.94 6.13 -5.66
C VAL A 133 4.37 7.34 -4.84
N ASP A 134 3.43 8.02 -4.20
CA ASP A 134 3.72 9.05 -3.20
C ASP A 134 3.57 8.43 -1.80
N PHE A 135 4.29 8.98 -0.82
CA PHE A 135 4.27 8.50 0.55
C PHE A 135 3.85 9.59 1.53
N SER A 136 3.21 9.17 2.60
CA SER A 136 2.96 10.00 3.78
C SER A 136 4.24 10.28 4.56
N ASP A 137 4.12 11.07 5.61
CA ASP A 137 5.10 11.09 6.70
C ASP A 137 5.25 9.70 7.30
N VAL A 138 6.44 9.44 7.89
CA VAL A 138 6.76 8.18 8.54
C VAL A 138 5.95 8.04 9.83
N TYR A 139 5.17 6.95 9.93
CA TYR A 139 4.37 6.68 11.13
C TYR A 139 5.07 5.75 12.13
N PHE A 140 6.00 4.89 11.69
CA PHE A 140 6.79 3.99 12.53
C PHE A 140 8.26 4.02 12.13
N GLU A 141 9.14 3.98 13.13
CA GLU A 141 10.58 3.79 12.98
C GLU A 141 11.05 2.63 13.85
N GLY A 142 11.94 1.81 13.33
CA GLY A 142 12.46 0.64 14.02
C GLY A 142 13.82 0.18 13.48
N THR A 143 14.13 -1.06 13.77
CA THR A 143 15.35 -1.75 13.32
C THR A 143 15.01 -3.14 12.80
N ASN A 144 15.95 -3.80 12.14
CA ASN A 144 15.83 -5.19 11.71
C ASN A 144 16.66 -6.12 12.59
N SER A 145 16.22 -7.37 12.72
CA SER A 145 16.87 -8.45 13.44
C SER A 145 16.83 -9.75 12.63
N ILE A 146 17.62 -10.73 13.05
CA ILE A 146 17.64 -12.07 12.44
C ILE A 146 16.94 -13.04 13.38
N ILE A 147 15.92 -13.75 12.86
CA ILE A 147 15.31 -14.90 13.54
C ILE A 147 16.05 -16.16 13.11
N VAL A 148 16.40 -17.03 14.03
CA VAL A 148 16.99 -18.36 13.77
C VAL A 148 16.36 -19.43 14.65
N ASN A 149 16.56 -20.69 14.33
CA ASN A 149 16.21 -21.80 15.22
C ASN A 149 17.04 -21.71 16.54
N SER A 150 16.47 -22.08 17.66
CA SER A 150 17.15 -22.06 18.97
C SER A 150 18.38 -22.98 19.02
N ASN A 151 18.36 -24.07 18.24
CA ASN A 151 19.50 -24.98 18.09
C ASN A 151 20.53 -24.52 17.04
N PHE A 152 20.33 -23.34 16.44
CA PHE A 152 21.28 -22.76 15.49
C PHE A 152 22.65 -22.55 16.18
N SER A 153 23.69 -23.20 15.63
CA SER A 153 25.02 -23.33 16.25
C SER A 153 26.12 -22.58 15.51
N LYS A 154 25.85 -22.01 14.32
CA LYS A 154 26.84 -21.20 13.60
C LYS A 154 27.05 -19.89 14.34
N ASP A 155 28.30 -19.46 14.48
CA ASP A 155 28.64 -18.16 15.06
C ASP A 155 28.36 -17.06 14.03
N ILE A 156 27.49 -16.15 14.41
CA ILE A 156 27.14 -14.95 13.62
C ILE A 156 27.43 -13.75 14.54
N SER A 157 28.61 -13.22 14.47
CA SER A 157 29.09 -12.09 15.29
C SER A 157 29.11 -10.77 14.51
N LYS A 158 29.12 -10.83 13.18
CA LYS A 158 29.13 -9.68 12.28
C LYS A 158 28.30 -9.93 11.02
N GLU A 159 27.94 -8.87 10.33
CA GLU A 159 27.13 -8.87 9.13
C GLU A 159 27.62 -9.83 8.03
N ASP A 160 28.94 -9.89 7.80
CA ASP A 160 29.54 -10.77 6.79
C ASP A 160 29.31 -12.25 7.07
N ASP A 161 29.13 -12.67 8.31
CA ASP A 161 28.89 -14.06 8.68
C ASP A 161 27.54 -14.57 8.13
N LEU A 162 26.60 -13.66 7.88
CA LEU A 162 25.31 -13.97 7.25
C LEU A 162 25.45 -14.52 5.83
N LYS A 163 26.59 -14.31 5.14
CA LYS A 163 26.88 -14.88 3.83
C LYS A 163 27.06 -16.40 3.87
N ASN A 164 27.28 -16.96 5.05
CA ASN A 164 27.56 -18.39 5.26
C ASN A 164 26.28 -19.20 5.55
N ILE A 165 25.12 -18.56 5.53
CA ILE A 165 23.84 -19.16 5.86
C ILE A 165 22.81 -18.96 4.75
N VAL A 166 21.73 -19.75 4.77
CA VAL A 166 20.57 -19.54 3.89
C VAL A 166 19.67 -18.48 4.53
N LEU A 167 19.57 -17.30 3.91
CA LEU A 167 18.74 -16.21 4.37
C LEU A 167 17.33 -16.27 3.79
N GLY A 168 16.32 -16.21 4.66
CA GLY A 168 14.92 -16.00 4.33
C GLY A 168 14.56 -14.53 4.37
N VAL A 169 13.85 -14.06 3.36
CA VAL A 169 13.38 -12.67 3.26
C VAL A 169 11.99 -12.61 2.64
N GLN A 170 11.18 -11.62 3.02
CA GLN A 170 9.91 -11.39 2.36
C GLN A 170 10.16 -10.82 0.97
N ARG A 171 9.47 -11.39 -0.04
CA ARG A 171 9.59 -10.96 -1.43
C ARG A 171 9.17 -9.50 -1.60
N GLY A 172 9.98 -8.74 -2.35
CA GLY A 172 9.75 -7.32 -2.63
C GLY A 172 10.09 -6.39 -1.46
N SER A 173 10.55 -6.91 -0.30
CA SER A 173 10.90 -6.11 0.87
C SER A 173 12.27 -5.43 0.74
N VAL A 174 12.53 -4.45 1.61
CA VAL A 174 13.87 -3.84 1.71
C VAL A 174 14.89 -4.82 2.27
N GLN A 175 14.46 -5.79 3.07
CA GLN A 175 15.30 -6.88 3.57
C GLN A 175 15.79 -7.79 2.43
N GLU A 176 14.93 -8.03 1.43
CA GLU A 176 15.34 -8.77 0.22
C GLU A 176 16.37 -7.98 -0.60
N ILE A 177 16.14 -6.68 -0.81
CA ILE A 177 17.08 -5.79 -1.52
C ILE A 177 18.42 -5.76 -0.78
N TYR A 178 18.39 -5.59 0.54
CA TYR A 178 19.59 -5.62 1.37
C TYR A 178 20.36 -6.94 1.22
N ALA A 179 19.68 -8.08 1.36
CA ALA A 179 20.32 -9.39 1.25
C ALA A 179 20.97 -9.62 -0.12
N LYS A 180 20.32 -9.18 -1.21
CA LYS A 180 20.79 -9.35 -2.59
C LYS A 180 21.88 -8.36 -3.00
N GLU A 181 21.66 -7.09 -2.74
CA GLU A 181 22.45 -6.01 -3.35
C GLU A 181 23.54 -5.47 -2.43
N VAL A 182 23.27 -5.42 -1.12
CA VAL A 182 24.21 -4.88 -0.12
C VAL A 182 25.07 -6.01 0.47
N LEU A 183 24.42 -6.96 1.12
CA LEU A 183 25.11 -8.10 1.73
C LEU A 183 25.69 -9.04 0.66
N LYS A 184 25.05 -9.14 -0.52
CA LYS A 184 25.39 -10.07 -1.61
C LYS A 184 25.45 -11.52 -1.11
N ALA A 185 24.45 -11.88 -0.30
CA ALA A 185 24.35 -13.24 0.25
C ALA A 185 24.20 -14.26 -0.88
N PRO A 186 24.98 -15.34 -0.91
CA PRO A 186 24.96 -16.31 -2.00
C PRO A 186 23.73 -17.23 -1.99
N LYS A 187 23.03 -17.33 -0.84
CA LYS A 187 21.88 -18.19 -0.64
C LYS A 187 20.73 -17.42 -0.01
N ILE A 188 19.75 -17.05 -0.84
CA ILE A 188 18.57 -16.30 -0.41
C ILE A 188 17.32 -17.07 -0.83
N LYS A 189 16.35 -17.17 0.08
CA LYS A 189 15.04 -17.71 -0.16
C LYS A 189 13.99 -16.62 0.08
N SER A 190 13.29 -16.23 -0.99
CA SER A 190 12.28 -15.17 -0.96
C SER A 190 10.89 -15.79 -1.00
N LEU A 191 10.10 -15.60 0.07
CA LEU A 191 8.71 -16.05 0.16
C LEU A 191 7.78 -14.84 0.38
N THR A 192 6.47 -15.04 0.21
CA THR A 192 5.50 -13.93 0.24
C THR A 192 5.18 -13.44 1.65
N ALA A 193 5.27 -14.32 2.67
CA ALA A 193 4.91 -13.99 4.05
C ALA A 193 5.91 -14.53 5.08
N ILE A 194 6.03 -13.87 6.23
CA ILE A 194 6.90 -14.31 7.34
C ILE A 194 6.50 -15.68 7.89
N PRO A 195 5.21 -16.04 8.08
CA PRO A 195 4.83 -17.37 8.52
C PRO A 195 5.35 -18.50 7.60
N ASP A 196 5.37 -18.29 6.29
CA ASP A 196 5.90 -19.26 5.32
C ASP A 196 7.41 -19.42 5.47
N LEU A 197 8.12 -18.31 5.68
CA LEU A 197 9.57 -18.32 5.95
C LEU A 197 9.88 -19.08 7.24
N ILE A 198 9.07 -18.89 8.30
CA ILE A 198 9.22 -19.62 9.58
C ILE A 198 8.98 -21.11 9.40
N ALA A 199 7.91 -21.48 8.67
CA ALA A 199 7.63 -22.89 8.39
C ALA A 199 8.80 -23.54 7.63
N ASP A 200 9.36 -22.84 6.66
CA ASP A 200 10.47 -23.30 5.84
C ASP A 200 11.79 -23.35 6.62
N MET A 201 12.01 -22.44 7.58
CA MET A 201 13.13 -22.49 8.52
C MET A 201 13.00 -23.68 9.49
N LYS A 202 11.79 -23.97 10.01
CA LYS A 202 11.55 -25.16 10.84
C LYS A 202 11.80 -26.47 10.10
N ASN A 203 11.61 -26.47 8.78
CA ASN A 203 11.95 -27.61 7.90
C ASN A 203 13.45 -27.68 7.52
N GLY A 204 14.28 -26.74 8.01
CA GLY A 204 15.72 -26.73 7.75
C GLY A 204 16.14 -26.18 6.39
N ASN A 205 15.24 -25.58 5.63
CA ASN A 205 15.51 -24.99 4.32
C ASN A 205 16.05 -23.56 4.39
N ILE A 206 15.86 -22.90 5.52
CA ILE A 206 16.32 -21.53 5.84
C ILE A 206 17.05 -21.59 7.17
N ASP A 207 18.19 -20.90 7.25
CA ASP A 207 18.98 -20.81 8.50
C ASP A 207 18.56 -19.61 9.34
N GLY A 208 18.29 -18.47 8.69
CA GLY A 208 17.91 -17.21 9.37
C GLY A 208 16.98 -16.34 8.53
N ILE A 209 16.06 -15.63 9.17
CA ILE A 209 15.08 -14.73 8.54
C ILE A 209 15.38 -13.31 8.95
N ILE A 210 15.50 -12.38 7.99
CA ILE A 210 15.62 -10.94 8.26
C ILE A 210 14.23 -10.33 8.31
N ALA A 211 13.88 -9.69 9.42
CA ALA A 211 12.60 -9.00 9.59
C ALA A 211 12.75 -7.81 10.54
N SER A 212 11.72 -6.93 10.57
CA SER A 212 11.59 -5.91 11.63
C SER A 212 11.83 -6.51 13.01
N THR A 213 12.58 -5.81 13.86
CA THR A 213 12.89 -6.30 15.20
C THR A 213 11.63 -6.58 16.03
N VAL A 214 10.59 -5.76 15.91
CA VAL A 214 9.33 -5.99 16.62
C VAL A 214 8.62 -7.24 16.10
N VAL A 215 8.58 -7.44 14.78
CA VAL A 215 8.03 -8.65 14.14
C VAL A 215 8.83 -9.89 14.53
N ALA A 216 10.15 -9.78 14.51
CA ALA A 216 11.05 -10.87 14.89
C ALA A 216 10.84 -11.30 16.34
N LYS A 217 10.70 -10.35 17.29
CA LYS A 217 10.43 -10.63 18.71
C LYS A 217 9.09 -11.33 18.91
N ILE A 218 8.03 -10.87 18.26
CA ILE A 218 6.71 -11.49 18.36
C ILE A 218 6.77 -12.93 17.86
N ASN A 219 7.33 -13.17 16.68
CA ASN A 219 7.43 -14.51 16.12
C ASN A 219 8.32 -15.44 16.95
N ALA A 220 9.45 -14.94 17.50
CA ALA A 220 10.30 -15.74 18.39
C ALA A 220 9.59 -16.13 19.70
N ASN A 221 8.64 -15.33 20.18
CA ASN A 221 7.84 -15.64 21.36
C ASN A 221 6.64 -16.56 21.05
N GLN A 222 6.06 -16.45 19.84
CA GLN A 222 4.91 -17.27 19.39
C GLN A 222 5.30 -18.70 19.02
N TYR A 223 6.44 -18.85 18.37
CA TYR A 223 6.89 -20.14 17.84
C TYR A 223 8.00 -20.71 18.70
N ASP A 224 7.69 -21.79 19.43
CA ASP A 224 8.71 -22.53 20.17
C ASP A 224 9.89 -22.90 19.28
N GLY A 225 11.09 -22.82 19.86
CA GLY A 225 12.31 -23.21 19.17
C GLY A 225 12.90 -22.14 18.28
N LEU A 226 12.50 -20.86 18.42
CA LEU A 226 13.11 -19.71 17.75
C LEU A 226 13.87 -18.84 18.75
N LYS A 227 14.89 -18.12 18.25
CA LYS A 227 15.61 -17.07 18.95
C LYS A 227 16.04 -15.96 18.00
N LEU A 228 16.42 -14.81 18.55
CA LEU A 228 16.99 -13.71 17.80
C LEU A 228 18.53 -13.75 17.87
N ILE A 229 19.14 -13.29 16.80
CA ILE A 229 20.56 -12.91 16.78
C ILE A 229 20.62 -11.40 16.64
N ASP A 230 21.38 -10.77 17.53
CA ASP A 230 21.66 -9.34 17.49
C ASP A 230 22.93 -9.11 16.66
N VAL A 231 22.74 -8.74 15.39
CA VAL A 231 23.81 -8.36 14.46
C VAL A 231 23.50 -7.00 13.89
N ASN A 232 24.47 -6.11 13.95
CA ASN A 232 24.33 -4.80 13.33
C ASN A 232 24.29 -4.95 11.79
N LEU A 233 23.14 -4.68 11.20
CA LEU A 233 22.90 -4.71 9.75
C LEU A 233 23.10 -3.31 9.17
N SER A 234 24.33 -2.97 8.79
CA SER A 234 24.81 -1.62 8.49
C SER A 234 23.86 -0.69 7.75
N GLN A 235 23.25 -1.15 6.64
CA GLN A 235 22.31 -0.36 5.84
C GLN A 235 20.85 -0.76 6.06
N ALA A 236 20.58 -1.90 6.67
CA ALA A 236 19.23 -2.36 7.03
C ALA A 236 18.94 -2.11 8.52
N ASN A 237 19.77 -1.37 9.23
CA ASN A 237 19.57 -1.16 10.67
C ASN A 237 18.46 -0.16 10.98
N LYS A 238 18.05 0.67 10.02
CA LYS A 238 16.90 1.58 10.15
C LYS A 238 15.73 1.06 9.34
N GLU A 239 14.60 0.86 10.00
CA GLU A 239 13.32 0.60 9.38
C GLU A 239 12.45 1.84 9.49
N GLU A 240 11.75 2.18 8.43
CA GLU A 240 10.75 3.24 8.39
C GLU A 240 9.49 2.69 7.73
N ALA A 241 8.33 3.08 8.25
CA ALA A 241 7.06 2.74 7.64
C ALA A 241 6.26 4.00 7.30
N ALA A 242 5.75 4.07 6.07
CA ALA A 242 4.92 5.14 5.57
C ALA A 242 3.78 4.60 4.71
N ILE A 243 2.69 5.37 4.61
CA ILE A 243 1.53 5.02 3.82
C ILE A 243 1.78 5.39 2.36
N ALA A 244 1.62 4.42 1.45
CA ALA A 244 1.74 4.69 0.03
C ALA A 244 0.38 5.06 -0.57
N ILE A 245 0.36 6.09 -1.41
CA ILE A 245 -0.80 6.50 -2.21
C ILE A 245 -0.40 6.60 -3.68
N LYS A 246 -1.38 6.54 -4.58
CA LYS A 246 -1.12 6.62 -6.01
C LYS A 246 -0.42 7.93 -6.34
N LYS A 247 0.62 7.86 -7.20
CA LYS A 247 1.37 9.05 -7.62
C LYS A 247 0.49 10.03 -8.37
N GLY A 248 0.60 11.34 -8.03
CA GLY A 248 -0.13 12.39 -8.71
C GLY A 248 -0.64 13.50 -7.82
N ASP A 249 -1.72 14.17 -8.23
CA ASP A 249 -2.34 15.26 -7.48
C ASP A 249 -3.21 14.70 -6.34
N ASN A 250 -2.56 14.39 -5.23
CA ASN A 250 -3.18 13.79 -4.04
C ASN A 250 -2.94 14.61 -2.77
N LYS A 251 -2.63 15.92 -2.93
CA LYS A 251 -2.27 16.77 -1.81
C LYS A 251 -3.32 16.76 -0.69
N SER A 252 -4.59 16.87 -1.03
CA SER A 252 -5.69 16.89 -0.06
C SER A 252 -5.79 15.58 0.74
N LEU A 253 -5.54 14.42 0.10
CA LEU A 253 -5.50 13.13 0.77
C LEU A 253 -4.26 13.01 1.67
N LEU A 254 -3.08 13.40 1.17
CA LEU A 254 -1.84 13.40 1.96
C LEU A 254 -1.93 14.31 3.17
N ASP A 255 -2.52 15.50 3.03
CA ASP A 255 -2.70 16.46 4.14
C ASP A 255 -3.55 15.83 5.27
N ILE A 256 -4.64 15.11 4.94
CA ILE A 256 -5.46 14.41 5.94
C ILE A 256 -4.66 13.25 6.57
N VAL A 257 -4.00 12.43 5.76
CA VAL A 257 -3.20 11.30 6.24
C VAL A 257 -2.10 11.78 7.19
N ASN A 258 -1.31 12.78 6.79
CA ASN A 258 -0.21 13.30 7.60
C ASN A 258 -0.70 14.00 8.87
N LYS A 259 -1.82 14.74 8.80
CA LYS A 259 -2.47 15.33 9.97
C LYS A 259 -2.91 14.24 10.96
N THR A 260 -3.48 13.14 10.47
CA THR A 260 -3.91 12.01 11.31
C THR A 260 -2.71 11.33 11.96
N ILE A 261 -1.66 11.02 11.19
CA ILE A 261 -0.41 10.44 11.71
C ILE A 261 0.18 11.34 12.80
N LYS A 262 0.32 12.63 12.51
CA LYS A 262 0.86 13.60 13.45
C LYS A 262 0.04 13.68 14.75
N SER A 263 -1.28 13.76 14.64
CA SER A 263 -2.17 13.80 15.80
C SER A 263 -2.06 12.56 16.68
N LEU A 264 -1.98 11.36 16.07
CA LEU A 264 -1.83 10.11 16.79
C LEU A 264 -0.45 10.01 17.49
N LYS A 265 0.61 10.48 16.83
CA LYS A 265 1.97 10.50 17.42
C LYS A 265 2.07 11.52 18.55
N ASP A 266 1.63 12.75 18.35
CA ASP A 266 1.71 13.82 19.34
C ASP A 266 0.91 13.52 20.61
N SER A 267 -0.22 12.78 20.49
CA SER A 267 -1.06 12.39 21.62
C SER A 267 -0.62 11.06 22.30
N GLY A 268 0.37 10.35 21.74
CA GLY A 268 0.76 9.01 22.21
C GLY A 268 -0.20 7.88 21.80
N GLN A 269 -1.29 8.19 21.11
CA GLN A 269 -2.27 7.17 20.70
C GLN A 269 -1.69 6.15 19.72
N TYR A 270 -0.71 6.52 18.88
CA TYR A 270 -0.09 5.56 17.99
C TYR A 270 0.69 4.48 18.77
N GLU A 271 1.39 4.86 19.83
CA GLU A 271 2.07 3.94 20.75
C GLU A 271 1.07 3.01 21.45
N GLU A 272 -0.08 3.53 21.88
CA GLU A 272 -1.16 2.72 22.48
C GLU A 272 -1.72 1.70 21.47
N ILE A 273 -1.95 2.12 20.20
CA ILE A 273 -2.36 1.25 19.11
C ILE A 273 -1.32 0.15 18.88
N LEU A 274 -0.04 0.51 18.79
CA LEU A 274 1.05 -0.44 18.57
C LEU A 274 1.15 -1.46 19.72
N ASN A 275 1.18 -1.00 20.96
CA ASN A 275 1.27 -1.86 22.15
C ASN A 275 0.07 -2.81 22.28
N LYS A 276 -1.15 -2.31 22.06
CA LYS A 276 -2.36 -3.13 22.01
C LYS A 276 -2.23 -4.28 21.00
N ASN A 277 -1.68 -3.99 19.83
CA ASN A 277 -1.55 -5.00 18.78
C ASN A 277 -0.34 -5.93 18.99
N ILE A 278 0.72 -5.50 19.70
CA ILE A 278 1.79 -6.36 20.20
C ILE A 278 1.19 -7.38 21.18
N ASP A 279 0.40 -6.92 22.14
CA ASP A 279 -0.28 -7.80 23.12
C ASP A 279 -1.26 -8.77 22.46
N LEU A 280 -2.00 -8.30 21.44
CA LEU A 280 -2.93 -9.14 20.70
C LEU A 280 -2.19 -10.22 19.91
N ALA A 281 -1.12 -9.85 19.22
CA ALA A 281 -0.29 -10.76 18.45
C ALA A 281 0.38 -11.81 19.35
N SER A 282 0.91 -11.43 20.50
CA SER A 282 1.59 -12.33 21.43
C SER A 282 0.68 -13.39 22.07
N LYS A 283 -0.62 -13.31 21.89
CA LYS A 283 -1.63 -14.25 22.44
C LYS A 283 -2.17 -15.22 21.37
N GLN A 284 -1.69 -15.14 20.14
CA GLN A 284 -2.09 -16.04 19.06
C GLN A 284 -1.27 -17.33 19.10
#